data_caca3b9d8b98080b9452fa8f99d68dba
#
_entry.id   caca3b9d8b98080b9452fa8f99d68dba
#
_cell.length_a   1.000
_cell.length_b   1.000
_cell.length_c   1.000
_cell.angle_alpha   90.00
_cell.angle_beta   90.00
_cell.angle_gamma   90.00
#
_symmetry.space_group_name_H-M   'P 1'
#
loop_
_entity.id
_entity.type
_entity.pdbx_description
1 polymer ?
#
loop_
_entity_poly.entity_id
_entity_poly.type
_entity_poly.pdbx_seq_one_letter_code
_entity_poly.pdbx_strand_id
1 'polypeptide(L)'
;VVLRNDVFDVSYDEDTVLSSWWVKIPVYDPERGRGNSIWCPAHVPHKDKQLVRTGDIRDSELVRRDGDWYVHLVVKRSVTVQDEYDDVLAIDMGARWVATCAFLSDRKTTFYGEKVRRIREHYKQLRKSIGKAKPRQGQQVVERIGDAEARKVDDRLHKIARQIVEDAEERNALIAVGDLGGIRKDNDKGQYVNDKTHKMPFARLLNYIEYKAHDAGIDVQLVKEYDTSKTCNRCACEGVRETQGRFECPECGLDDNADKNGALNIGKRALGKFSKPLSEAGAVLAQPETQVIVQRDDEPANLSVSVGSTPSGGTPRL
;
A
#
# COMPACT_ATOMS: atom_id res chain seq x y z
N VAL A 1 -11.94 8.57 -24.65
CA VAL A 1 -13.38 8.49 -25.01
C VAL A 1 -14.05 7.49 -24.06
N VAL A 2 -15.13 7.91 -23.41
CA VAL A 2 -15.89 7.02 -22.52
C VAL A 2 -16.69 6.03 -23.37
N LEU A 3 -16.57 4.76 -23.04
CA LEU A 3 -17.33 3.63 -23.61
C LEU A 3 -18.38 3.21 -22.57
N ARG A 4 -19.63 3.54 -22.85
CA ARG A 4 -20.74 3.15 -21.97
C ARG A 4 -21.01 1.66 -22.08
N ASN A 5 -21.30 1.02 -20.98
CA ASN A 5 -21.51 -0.43 -20.89
C ASN A 5 -22.74 -0.96 -21.65
N ASP A 6 -23.66 -0.06 -22.05
CA ASP A 6 -24.84 -0.42 -22.87
C ASP A 6 -24.57 -0.49 -24.38
N VAL A 7 -23.42 0.06 -24.84
CA VAL A 7 -23.06 0.11 -26.28
C VAL A 7 -21.72 -0.54 -26.61
N PHE A 8 -20.97 -0.89 -25.60
CA PHE A 8 -19.66 -1.50 -25.66
C PHE A 8 -19.74 -2.91 -25.08
N ASP A 9 -18.92 -3.83 -25.57
CA ASP A 9 -18.91 -5.21 -25.12
C ASP A 9 -17.52 -5.83 -25.23
N VAL A 10 -17.24 -6.84 -24.41
CA VAL A 10 -16.01 -7.63 -24.45
C VAL A 10 -16.39 -9.10 -24.57
N SER A 11 -15.93 -9.76 -25.62
CA SER A 11 -16.18 -11.17 -25.87
C SER A 11 -14.90 -11.98 -25.80
N TYR A 12 -15.03 -13.20 -25.30
CA TYR A 12 -13.99 -14.21 -25.31
C TYR A 12 -14.44 -15.41 -26.12
N ASP A 13 -13.64 -15.79 -27.11
CA ASP A 13 -13.90 -16.93 -27.98
C ASP A 13 -12.54 -17.59 -28.32
N GLU A 14 -12.36 -18.84 -27.91
CA GLU A 14 -11.14 -19.61 -28.13
C GLU A 14 -10.97 -20.08 -29.58
N ASP A 15 -12.06 -20.18 -30.34
CA ASP A 15 -12.04 -20.73 -31.67
C ASP A 15 -11.64 -19.71 -32.74
N THR A 16 -11.40 -18.47 -32.39
CA THR A 16 -11.01 -17.42 -33.34
C THR A 16 -9.51 -17.37 -33.60
N VAL A 17 -9.12 -17.21 -34.88
CA VAL A 17 -7.74 -17.30 -35.37
C VAL A 17 -6.90 -16.08 -34.98
N LEU A 18 -7.48 -14.87 -34.94
CA LEU A 18 -6.75 -13.63 -34.74
C LEU A 18 -6.48 -13.31 -33.27
N SER A 19 -7.46 -13.49 -32.42
CA SER A 19 -7.39 -13.24 -30.99
C SER A 19 -8.54 -13.92 -30.28
N SER A 20 -8.27 -14.50 -29.11
CA SER A 20 -9.36 -15.02 -28.26
C SER A 20 -10.21 -13.93 -27.60
N TRP A 21 -9.77 -12.69 -27.63
CA TRP A 21 -10.47 -11.56 -27.01
C TRP A 21 -10.89 -10.54 -28.08
N TRP A 22 -12.12 -10.11 -27.99
CA TRP A 22 -12.70 -9.15 -28.91
C TRP A 22 -13.41 -8.05 -28.13
N VAL A 23 -13.26 -6.82 -28.61
CA VAL A 23 -13.92 -5.65 -28.03
C VAL A 23 -14.82 -5.02 -29.08
N LYS A 24 -16.08 -4.84 -28.73
CA LYS A 24 -17.08 -4.13 -29.55
C LYS A 24 -17.00 -2.65 -29.24
N ILE A 25 -16.61 -1.85 -30.21
CA ILE A 25 -16.45 -0.41 -30.07
C ILE A 25 -17.52 0.31 -30.89
N PRO A 26 -18.32 1.22 -30.28
CA PRO A 26 -19.25 2.05 -31.02
C PRO A 26 -18.49 3.07 -31.88
N VAL A 27 -18.87 3.18 -33.13
CA VAL A 27 -18.30 4.12 -34.10
C VAL A 27 -19.43 4.86 -34.79
N TYR A 28 -19.14 6.10 -35.22
CA TYR A 28 -20.07 6.85 -36.07
C TYR A 28 -19.72 6.59 -37.52
N ASP A 29 -20.73 6.20 -38.30
CA ASP A 29 -20.62 6.01 -39.75
C ASP A 29 -21.13 7.28 -40.43
N PRO A 30 -20.26 8.13 -40.99
CA PRO A 30 -20.65 9.39 -41.59
C PRO A 30 -21.42 9.18 -42.92
N GLU A 31 -21.21 8.07 -43.65
CA GLU A 31 -21.90 7.78 -44.89
C GLU A 31 -23.37 7.39 -44.68
N ARG A 32 -23.64 6.70 -43.56
CA ARG A 32 -24.98 6.25 -43.19
C ARG A 32 -25.68 7.21 -42.23
N GLY A 33 -24.99 8.23 -41.74
CA GLY A 33 -25.52 9.21 -40.79
C GLY A 33 -26.01 8.61 -39.46
N ARG A 34 -25.52 7.42 -39.06
CA ARG A 34 -25.93 6.71 -37.85
C ARG A 34 -24.76 6.03 -37.15
N GLY A 35 -24.96 5.72 -35.86
CA GLY A 35 -24.04 4.90 -35.09
C GLY A 35 -23.98 3.45 -35.63
N ASN A 36 -22.80 2.88 -35.60
CA ASN A 36 -22.49 1.49 -35.89
C ASN A 36 -21.57 0.93 -34.79
N SER A 37 -21.17 -0.31 -34.88
CA SER A 37 -20.18 -0.92 -33.99
C SER A 37 -19.24 -1.79 -34.80
N ILE A 38 -17.98 -1.80 -34.37
CA ILE A 38 -16.96 -2.67 -34.94
C ILE A 38 -16.40 -3.57 -33.84
N TRP A 39 -16.09 -4.81 -34.22
CA TRP A 39 -15.37 -5.74 -33.36
C TRP A 39 -13.87 -5.63 -33.66
N CYS A 40 -13.09 -5.35 -32.64
CA CYS A 40 -11.64 -5.24 -32.72
C CYS A 40 -11.00 -6.38 -31.94
N PRO A 41 -9.97 -7.06 -32.49
CA PRO A 41 -9.19 -8.02 -31.72
C PRO A 41 -8.44 -7.28 -30.60
N ALA A 42 -8.43 -7.86 -29.42
CA ALA A 42 -7.81 -7.27 -28.24
C ALA A 42 -6.83 -8.22 -27.56
N HIS A 43 -5.87 -7.68 -26.86
CA HIS A 43 -4.98 -8.43 -25.99
C HIS A 43 -5.32 -8.16 -24.54
N VAL A 44 -5.68 -9.20 -23.79
CA VAL A 44 -5.89 -9.13 -22.36
C VAL A 44 -4.70 -9.79 -21.66
N PRO A 45 -3.97 -9.10 -20.76
CA PRO A 45 -2.86 -9.67 -20.01
C PRO A 45 -3.28 -10.94 -19.26
N HIS A 46 -2.42 -11.93 -19.19
CA HIS A 46 -2.75 -13.23 -18.60
C HIS A 46 -3.32 -13.12 -17.17
N LYS A 47 -2.75 -12.23 -16.37
CA LYS A 47 -3.18 -11.98 -14.98
C LYS A 47 -4.61 -11.42 -14.86
N ASP A 48 -5.10 -10.74 -15.89
CA ASP A 48 -6.39 -10.03 -15.87
C ASP A 48 -7.50 -10.84 -16.54
N LYS A 49 -7.15 -11.93 -17.25
CA LYS A 49 -8.11 -12.74 -18.02
C LYS A 49 -9.30 -13.24 -17.18
N GLN A 50 -9.01 -13.78 -16.00
CA GLN A 50 -10.07 -14.29 -15.13
C GLN A 50 -10.98 -13.17 -14.63
N LEU A 51 -10.41 -12.03 -14.23
CA LEU A 51 -11.17 -10.87 -13.79
C LEU A 51 -12.12 -10.37 -14.90
N VAL A 52 -11.64 -10.27 -16.13
CA VAL A 52 -12.48 -9.82 -17.28
C VAL A 52 -13.56 -10.84 -17.61
N ARG A 53 -13.29 -12.14 -17.45
CA ARG A 53 -14.28 -13.21 -17.73
C ARG A 53 -15.40 -13.29 -16.70
N THR A 54 -15.12 -13.02 -15.43
CA THR A 54 -16.06 -13.26 -14.33
C THR A 54 -16.63 -12.00 -13.72
N GLY A 55 -16.05 -10.85 -14.00
CA GLY A 55 -16.46 -9.58 -13.46
C GLY A 55 -17.52 -8.87 -14.30
N ASP A 56 -18.23 -7.96 -13.67
CA ASP A 56 -19.24 -7.11 -14.28
C ASP A 56 -18.55 -5.87 -14.88
N ILE A 57 -18.49 -5.80 -16.20
CA ILE A 57 -17.83 -4.72 -16.94
C ILE A 57 -18.71 -3.48 -16.89
N ARG A 58 -18.15 -2.38 -16.46
CA ARG A 58 -18.80 -1.07 -16.35
C ARG A 58 -18.30 -0.10 -17.41
N ASP A 59 -18.83 1.12 -17.41
CA ASP A 59 -18.37 2.20 -18.28
C ASP A 59 -16.85 2.26 -18.28
N SER A 60 -16.26 2.11 -19.43
CA SER A 60 -14.84 1.93 -19.65
C SER A 60 -14.28 3.10 -20.47
N GLU A 61 -13.00 3.11 -20.78
CA GLU A 61 -12.39 4.22 -21.49
C GLU A 61 -11.50 3.75 -22.64
N LEU A 62 -11.73 4.29 -23.85
CA LEU A 62 -10.85 4.12 -24.99
C LEU A 62 -9.80 5.24 -25.01
N VAL A 63 -8.52 4.86 -24.96
CA VAL A 63 -7.38 5.77 -24.90
C VAL A 63 -6.40 5.45 -26.01
N ARG A 64 -5.81 6.50 -26.62
CA ARG A 64 -4.71 6.35 -27.58
C ARG A 64 -3.40 6.81 -26.93
N ARG A 65 -2.37 5.96 -26.97
CA ARG A 65 -1.03 6.27 -26.48
C ARG A 65 0.01 5.75 -27.46
N ASP A 66 0.97 6.58 -27.80
CA ASP A 66 2.11 6.23 -28.68
C ASP A 66 1.73 5.57 -30.01
N GLY A 67 0.53 5.89 -30.52
CA GLY A 67 -0.01 5.34 -31.78
C GLY A 67 -0.95 4.16 -31.59
N ASP A 68 -0.89 3.46 -30.48
CA ASP A 68 -1.71 2.30 -30.16
C ASP A 68 -2.98 2.67 -29.38
N TRP A 69 -4.00 1.81 -29.52
CA TRP A 69 -5.27 1.95 -28.83
C TRP A 69 -5.34 1.01 -27.63
N TYR A 70 -5.82 1.53 -26.52
CA TYR A 70 -6.02 0.81 -25.27
C TYR A 70 -7.46 0.99 -24.79
N VAL A 71 -8.04 -0.08 -24.26
CA VAL A 71 -9.31 -0.02 -23.52
C VAL A 71 -8.99 -0.19 -22.05
N HIS A 72 -9.26 0.83 -21.27
CA HIS A 72 -9.21 0.77 -19.80
C HIS A 72 -10.55 0.22 -19.34
N LEU A 73 -10.58 -1.07 -19.01
CA LEU A 73 -11.76 -1.74 -18.51
C LEU A 73 -11.98 -1.41 -17.03
N VAL A 74 -13.19 -0.99 -16.70
CA VAL A 74 -13.66 -0.94 -15.32
C VAL A 74 -14.46 -2.20 -15.04
N VAL A 75 -13.96 -3.04 -14.15
CA VAL A 75 -14.58 -4.32 -13.80
C VAL A 75 -15.00 -4.29 -12.34
N LYS A 76 -16.30 -4.51 -12.10
CA LYS A 76 -16.86 -4.63 -10.76
C LYS A 76 -16.95 -6.11 -10.38
N ARG A 77 -16.47 -6.41 -9.18
CA ARG A 77 -16.58 -7.76 -8.60
C ARG A 77 -17.10 -7.65 -7.17
N SER A 78 -18.00 -8.53 -6.80
CA SER A 78 -18.37 -8.71 -5.39
C SER A 78 -17.35 -9.61 -4.72
N VAL A 79 -16.86 -9.20 -3.57
CA VAL A 79 -15.92 -9.96 -2.76
C VAL A 79 -16.52 -10.12 -1.37
N THR A 80 -16.48 -11.32 -0.84
CA THR A 80 -16.86 -11.57 0.55
C THR A 80 -15.62 -11.35 1.41
N VAL A 81 -15.71 -10.40 2.32
CA VAL A 81 -14.68 -10.13 3.32
C VAL A 81 -15.01 -10.98 4.54
N GLN A 82 -14.00 -11.65 5.09
CA GLN A 82 -14.15 -12.45 6.30
C GLN A 82 -14.35 -11.56 7.52
N ASP A 83 -14.98 -12.08 8.55
CA ASP A 83 -15.32 -11.36 9.78
C ASP A 83 -14.66 -11.94 11.04
N GLU A 84 -13.83 -12.98 10.87
CA GLU A 84 -13.03 -13.59 11.94
C GLU A 84 -11.56 -13.64 11.56
N TYR A 85 -10.70 -13.20 12.46
CA TYR A 85 -9.26 -13.12 12.26
C TYR A 85 -8.50 -13.66 13.47
N ASP A 86 -7.33 -14.24 13.23
CA ASP A 86 -6.46 -14.79 14.27
C ASP A 86 -5.43 -13.79 14.78
N ASP A 87 -5.11 -12.75 14.00
CA ASP A 87 -4.15 -11.72 14.36
C ASP A 87 -4.55 -10.35 13.79
N VAL A 88 -3.79 -9.32 14.11
CA VAL A 88 -3.88 -7.99 13.52
C VAL A 88 -2.52 -7.60 12.97
N LEU A 89 -2.47 -7.28 11.69
CA LEU A 89 -1.33 -6.64 11.04
C LEU A 89 -1.54 -5.13 11.06
N ALA A 90 -0.84 -4.46 11.96
CA ALA A 90 -0.94 -3.02 12.14
C ALA A 90 0.08 -2.27 11.31
N ILE A 91 -0.34 -1.18 10.67
CA ILE A 91 0.48 -0.40 9.73
C ILE A 91 0.54 1.05 10.15
N ASP A 92 1.74 1.52 10.48
CA ASP A 92 2.07 2.94 10.65
C ASP A 92 2.76 3.45 9.38
N MET A 93 2.18 4.48 8.74
CA MET A 93 2.74 5.10 7.54
C MET A 93 3.56 6.33 7.89
N GLY A 94 4.86 6.29 7.61
CA GLY A 94 5.80 7.32 8.05
C GLY A 94 6.73 7.87 6.96
N ALA A 95 7.33 9.02 7.24
CA ALA A 95 8.25 9.66 6.30
C ALA A 95 9.60 8.93 6.16
N ARG A 96 10.02 8.17 7.19
CA ARG A 96 11.24 7.37 7.18
C ARG A 96 11.02 6.05 6.46
N TRP A 97 10.01 5.32 6.87
CA TRP A 97 9.50 4.11 6.26
C TRP A 97 8.12 4.42 5.67
N VAL A 98 7.87 3.99 4.45
CA VAL A 98 6.57 4.22 3.81
C VAL A 98 5.47 3.46 4.55
N ALA A 99 5.81 2.30 5.08
CA ALA A 99 4.99 1.53 6.00
C ALA A 99 5.86 0.79 7.01
N THR A 100 5.47 0.83 8.27
CA THR A 100 5.98 -0.03 9.34
C THR A 100 4.85 -0.96 9.74
N CYS A 101 5.01 -2.23 9.45
CA CYS A 101 4.01 -3.26 9.68
C CYS A 101 4.39 -4.09 10.91
N ALA A 102 3.47 -4.26 11.85
CA ALA A 102 3.71 -5.04 13.06
C ALA A 102 2.52 -5.97 13.34
N PHE A 103 2.77 -7.25 13.52
CA PHE A 103 1.79 -8.19 14.05
C PHE A 103 1.61 -8.00 15.54
N LEU A 104 0.38 -8.10 16.03
CA LEU A 104 0.12 -7.95 17.47
C LEU A 104 0.50 -9.18 18.27
N SER A 105 0.33 -10.38 17.75
CA SER A 105 0.57 -11.65 18.44
C SER A 105 2.03 -11.79 18.89
N ASP A 106 2.98 -11.67 17.98
CA ASP A 106 4.40 -11.91 18.23
C ASP A 106 5.28 -10.65 18.12
N ARG A 107 4.67 -9.49 17.79
CA ARG A 107 5.36 -8.20 17.57
C ARG A 107 6.39 -8.24 16.45
N LYS A 108 6.32 -9.23 15.57
CA LYS A 108 7.14 -9.27 14.35
C LYS A 108 6.90 -8.01 13.54
N THR A 109 7.97 -7.29 13.24
CA THR A 109 7.88 -5.98 12.60
C THR A 109 8.68 -5.95 11.31
N THR A 110 8.06 -5.48 10.24
CA THR A 110 8.65 -5.31 8.92
C THR A 110 8.62 -3.83 8.52
N PHE A 111 9.73 -3.32 7.98
CA PHE A 111 9.86 -1.94 7.56
C PHE A 111 9.97 -1.87 6.04
N TYR A 112 9.07 -1.10 5.40
CA TYR A 112 9.00 -0.96 3.96
C TYR A 112 9.31 0.46 3.49
N GLY A 113 9.89 0.59 2.29
CA GLY A 113 9.95 1.86 1.57
C GLY A 113 11.29 2.56 1.55
N GLU A 114 12.37 1.95 2.00
CA GLU A 114 13.72 2.52 1.85
C GLU A 114 14.05 2.84 0.38
N LYS A 115 13.72 1.93 -0.53
CA LYS A 115 13.94 2.10 -1.96
C LYS A 115 13.08 3.20 -2.55
N VAL A 116 11.82 3.34 -2.11
CA VAL A 116 10.94 4.45 -2.50
C VAL A 116 11.59 5.79 -2.14
N ARG A 117 12.14 5.90 -0.93
CA ARG A 117 12.86 7.09 -0.48
C ARG A 117 14.09 7.36 -1.34
N ARG A 118 14.90 6.34 -1.65
CA ARG A 118 16.10 6.47 -2.50
C ARG A 118 15.74 6.90 -3.92
N ILE A 119 14.70 6.33 -4.52
CA ILE A 119 14.21 6.73 -5.85
C ILE A 119 13.85 8.21 -5.83
N ARG A 120 13.05 8.66 -4.86
CA ARG A 120 12.61 10.05 -4.77
C ARG A 120 13.74 11.02 -4.53
N GLU A 121 14.69 10.68 -3.67
CA GLU A 121 15.87 11.52 -3.43
C GLU A 121 16.73 11.63 -4.70
N HIS A 122 16.96 10.53 -5.43
CA HIS A 122 17.66 10.54 -6.70
C HIS A 122 17.00 11.48 -7.71
N TYR A 123 15.68 11.38 -7.91
CA TYR A 123 14.95 12.24 -8.84
C TYR A 123 14.86 13.71 -8.38
N LYS A 124 14.85 13.95 -7.08
CA LYS A 124 14.94 15.30 -6.51
C LYS A 124 16.30 15.95 -6.86
N GLN A 125 17.39 15.22 -6.69
CA GLN A 125 18.73 15.70 -7.05
C GLN A 125 18.85 15.94 -8.57
N LEU A 126 18.29 15.03 -9.37
CA LEU A 126 18.28 15.15 -10.82
C LEU A 126 17.51 16.41 -11.28
N ARG A 127 16.31 16.68 -10.73
CA ARG A 127 15.57 17.92 -11.02
C ARG A 127 16.36 19.16 -10.61
N LYS A 128 17.04 19.11 -9.46
CA LYS A 128 17.88 20.22 -9.01
C LYS A 128 19.08 20.51 -9.93
N SER A 129 19.67 19.47 -10.53
CA SER A 129 20.77 19.63 -11.49
C SER A 129 20.27 20.21 -12.83
N ILE A 130 19.10 19.77 -13.29
CA ILE A 130 18.48 20.24 -14.56
C ILE A 130 17.98 21.69 -14.45
N GLY A 131 17.46 22.10 -13.28
CA GLY A 131 17.02 23.48 -13.04
C GLY A 131 18.11 24.54 -13.24
N LYS A 132 19.36 24.14 -13.39
CA LYS A 132 20.49 25.00 -13.75
C LYS A 132 20.71 25.12 -15.26
N ALA A 133 19.96 24.35 -16.09
CA ALA A 133 20.05 24.38 -17.56
C ALA A 133 19.07 25.35 -18.18
N LYS A 134 19.22 25.62 -19.51
CA LYS A 134 18.36 26.59 -20.25
C LYS A 134 16.86 26.22 -20.16
N PRO A 135 15.95 27.21 -19.91
CA PRO A 135 14.58 26.98 -19.48
C PRO A 135 13.72 26.08 -20.37
N ARG A 136 13.76 26.24 -21.71
CA ARG A 136 12.85 25.51 -22.63
C ARG A 136 13.17 24.01 -22.76
N GLN A 137 14.45 23.65 -22.79
CA GLN A 137 14.87 22.24 -22.87
C GLN A 137 14.74 21.53 -21.52
N GLY A 138 14.91 22.28 -20.41
CA GLY A 138 14.78 21.76 -19.05
C GLY A 138 13.37 21.29 -18.71
N GLN A 139 12.32 21.99 -19.19
CA GLN A 139 10.92 21.66 -18.85
C GLN A 139 10.48 20.30 -19.41
N GLN A 140 10.74 20.01 -20.68
CA GLN A 140 10.40 18.71 -21.28
C GLN A 140 11.15 17.54 -20.62
N VAL A 141 12.41 17.77 -20.22
CA VAL A 141 13.20 16.76 -19.49
C VAL A 141 12.63 16.56 -18.09
N VAL A 142 12.20 17.63 -17.40
CA VAL A 142 11.59 17.54 -16.05
C VAL A 142 10.28 16.77 -16.09
N GLU A 143 9.43 16.98 -17.08
CA GLU A 143 8.17 16.23 -17.28
C GLU A 143 8.45 14.73 -17.47
N ARG A 144 9.35 14.40 -18.41
CA ARG A 144 9.74 12.99 -18.69
C ARG A 144 10.34 12.30 -17.47
N ILE A 145 11.13 13.02 -16.67
CA ILE A 145 11.69 12.55 -15.41
C ILE A 145 10.59 12.33 -14.38
N GLY A 146 9.58 13.21 -14.31
CA GLY A 146 8.45 13.08 -13.41
C GLY A 146 7.67 11.80 -13.65
N ASP A 147 7.38 11.48 -14.89
CA ASP A 147 6.70 10.23 -15.28
C ASP A 147 7.52 8.99 -14.95
N ALA A 148 8.84 9.04 -15.18
CA ALA A 148 9.73 7.93 -14.85
C ALA A 148 9.84 7.69 -13.33
N GLU A 149 9.86 8.76 -12.52
CA GLU A 149 9.79 8.67 -11.06
C GLU A 149 8.47 8.05 -10.62
N ALA A 150 7.35 8.54 -11.14
CA ALA A 150 6.03 8.06 -10.77
C ALA A 150 5.89 6.56 -11.04
N ARG A 151 6.25 6.10 -12.23
CA ARG A 151 6.18 4.66 -12.59
C ARG A 151 7.04 3.79 -11.67
N LYS A 152 8.27 4.22 -11.34
CA LYS A 152 9.17 3.46 -10.45
C LYS A 152 8.65 3.41 -9.01
N VAL A 153 8.10 4.52 -8.53
CA VAL A 153 7.48 4.56 -7.19
C VAL A 153 6.27 3.67 -7.14
N ASP A 154 5.38 3.75 -8.14
CA ASP A 154 4.17 2.94 -8.21
C ASP A 154 4.47 1.44 -8.26
N ASP A 155 5.44 1.01 -9.07
CA ASP A 155 5.89 -0.39 -9.09
C ASP A 155 6.29 -0.89 -7.70
N ARG A 156 7.02 -0.05 -6.94
CA ARG A 156 7.43 -0.42 -5.57
C ARG A 156 6.27 -0.45 -4.59
N LEU A 157 5.36 0.52 -4.68
CA LEU A 157 4.18 0.53 -3.82
C LEU A 157 3.28 -0.68 -4.08
N HIS A 158 3.11 -1.08 -5.34
CA HIS A 158 2.37 -2.30 -5.68
C HIS A 158 3.00 -3.57 -5.09
N LYS A 159 4.34 -3.66 -5.10
CA LYS A 159 5.08 -4.78 -4.50
C LYS A 159 4.95 -4.79 -2.99
N ILE A 160 5.09 -3.63 -2.34
CA ILE A 160 4.91 -3.48 -0.88
C ILE A 160 3.48 -3.86 -0.48
N ALA A 161 2.47 -3.32 -1.16
CA ALA A 161 1.08 -3.64 -0.86
C ALA A 161 0.75 -5.14 -1.04
N ARG A 162 1.35 -5.78 -2.06
CA ARG A 162 1.19 -7.23 -2.25
C ARG A 162 1.78 -8.00 -1.08
N GLN A 163 3.02 -7.70 -0.68
CA GLN A 163 3.68 -8.38 0.41
C GLN A 163 2.91 -8.21 1.74
N ILE A 164 2.42 -7.01 2.02
CA ILE A 164 1.60 -6.74 3.21
C ILE A 164 0.35 -7.62 3.22
N VAL A 165 -0.32 -7.76 2.08
CA VAL A 165 -1.54 -8.56 2.00
C VAL A 165 -1.22 -10.06 2.08
N GLU A 166 -0.16 -10.53 1.42
CA GLU A 166 0.32 -11.91 1.53
C GLU A 166 0.69 -12.27 2.98
N ASP A 167 1.42 -11.39 3.69
CA ASP A 167 1.76 -11.56 5.11
C ASP A 167 0.49 -11.63 5.99
N ALA A 168 -0.53 -10.82 5.69
CA ALA A 168 -1.80 -10.83 6.42
C ALA A 168 -2.63 -12.09 6.13
N GLU A 169 -2.66 -12.54 4.87
CA GLU A 169 -3.35 -13.76 4.44
C GLU A 169 -2.73 -15.00 5.10
N GLU A 170 -1.39 -15.11 5.12
CA GLU A 170 -0.68 -16.23 5.74
C GLU A 170 -1.03 -16.43 7.21
N ARG A 171 -1.35 -15.35 7.93
CA ARG A 171 -1.67 -15.40 9.37
C ARG A 171 -3.15 -15.17 9.67
N ASN A 172 -3.99 -15.16 8.69
CA ASN A 172 -5.40 -14.81 8.86
C ASN A 172 -5.57 -13.51 9.67
N ALA A 173 -4.88 -12.44 9.27
CA ALA A 173 -4.81 -11.20 10.04
C ALA A 173 -5.68 -10.10 9.45
N LEU A 174 -6.41 -9.39 10.34
CA LEU A 174 -7.04 -8.12 10.02
C LEU A 174 -5.97 -7.07 9.74
N ILE A 175 -6.12 -6.28 8.68
CA ILE A 175 -5.22 -5.16 8.41
C ILE A 175 -5.74 -3.89 9.09
N ALA A 176 -4.94 -3.30 9.97
CA ALA A 176 -5.25 -2.04 10.65
C ALA A 176 -4.26 -0.95 10.21
N VAL A 177 -4.76 0.11 9.60
CA VAL A 177 -3.92 1.20 9.08
C VAL A 177 -4.20 2.49 9.84
N GLY A 178 -3.14 3.21 10.21
CA GLY A 178 -3.25 4.54 10.80
C GLY A 178 -3.90 5.54 9.84
N ASP A 179 -4.91 6.27 10.31
CA ASP A 179 -5.62 7.29 9.53
C ASP A 179 -4.81 8.59 9.47
N LEU A 180 -4.19 8.82 8.34
CA LEU A 180 -3.43 10.06 8.05
C LEU A 180 -4.31 11.29 7.78
N GLY A 181 -5.62 11.19 7.89
CA GLY A 181 -6.55 12.29 7.60
C GLY A 181 -6.32 13.56 8.44
N GLY A 182 -5.74 13.40 9.64
CA GLY A 182 -5.33 14.52 10.51
C GLY A 182 -4.06 15.25 10.05
N ILE A 183 -3.14 14.58 9.36
CA ILE A 183 -1.83 15.15 8.98
C ILE A 183 -1.98 16.26 7.92
N ARG A 184 -3.04 16.23 7.13
CA ARG A 184 -3.32 17.26 6.11
C ARG A 184 -3.86 18.57 6.69
N LYS A 185 -4.36 18.56 7.91
CA LYS A 185 -4.95 19.75 8.57
C LYS A 185 -3.95 20.58 9.37
N ASP A 186 -2.86 19.96 9.83
CA ASP A 186 -1.79 20.63 10.60
C ASP A 186 -0.70 21.17 9.67
N ASN A 187 -0.97 22.30 9.01
CA ASN A 187 -0.03 22.97 8.10
C ASN A 187 1.13 23.73 8.80
N ASP A 188 1.27 23.61 10.11
CA ASP A 188 2.19 24.45 10.90
C ASP A 188 3.58 23.84 11.14
N LYS A 189 3.91 22.70 10.51
CA LYS A 189 5.18 21.97 10.78
C LYS A 189 6.39 22.44 9.97
N GLY A 190 6.34 23.61 9.34
CA GLY A 190 7.42 24.17 8.53
C GLY A 190 7.51 23.57 7.10
N GLN A 191 7.98 24.35 6.14
CA GLN A 191 8.00 24.03 4.72
C GLN A 191 8.71 22.69 4.40
N TYR A 192 9.75 22.34 5.12
CA TYR A 192 10.53 21.11 4.89
C TYR A 192 9.76 19.84 5.28
N VAL A 193 9.04 19.87 6.40
CA VAL A 193 8.23 18.73 6.89
C VAL A 193 6.99 18.59 6.03
N ASN A 194 6.34 19.70 5.70
CA ASN A 194 5.18 19.72 4.81
C ASN A 194 5.55 19.17 3.41
N ASP A 195 6.69 19.55 2.84
CA ASP A 195 7.18 19.06 1.55
C ASP A 195 7.45 17.54 1.57
N LYS A 196 7.93 17.00 2.69
CA LYS A 196 8.11 15.55 2.86
C LYS A 196 6.76 14.82 2.96
N THR A 197 5.85 15.30 3.77
CA THR A 197 4.58 14.63 4.07
C THR A 197 3.61 14.71 2.89
N HIS A 198 3.47 15.88 2.25
CA HIS A 198 2.58 16.06 1.10
C HIS A 198 3.03 15.32 -0.17
N LYS A 199 4.33 15.06 -0.30
CA LYS A 199 4.88 14.33 -1.45
C LYS A 199 4.91 12.81 -1.26
N MET A 200 4.64 12.31 -0.07
CA MET A 200 4.66 10.86 0.16
C MET A 200 3.41 10.19 -0.42
N PRO A 201 3.57 9.05 -1.08
CA PRO A 201 2.48 8.38 -1.79
C PRO A 201 1.59 7.53 -0.86
N PHE A 202 1.31 8.00 0.36
CA PHE A 202 0.54 7.25 1.37
C PHE A 202 -0.86 6.86 0.88
N ALA A 203 -1.60 7.81 0.29
CA ALA A 203 -2.95 7.54 -0.22
C ALA A 203 -2.94 6.46 -1.32
N ARG A 204 -1.89 6.45 -2.16
CA ARG A 204 -1.75 5.41 -3.20
C ARG A 204 -1.43 4.05 -2.59
N LEU A 205 -0.51 4.01 -1.61
CA LEU A 205 -0.21 2.75 -0.92
C LEU A 205 -1.44 2.21 -0.20
N LEU A 206 -2.18 3.07 0.51
CA LEU A 206 -3.43 2.69 1.16
C LEU A 206 -4.42 2.10 0.16
N ASN A 207 -4.70 2.79 -0.95
CA ASN A 207 -5.58 2.28 -1.98
C ASN A 207 -5.11 0.92 -2.54
N TYR A 208 -3.77 0.73 -2.69
CA TYR A 208 -3.22 -0.55 -3.18
C TYR A 208 -3.36 -1.67 -2.15
N ILE A 209 -3.26 -1.36 -0.87
CA ILE A 209 -3.52 -2.32 0.22
C ILE A 209 -5.01 -2.66 0.25
N GLU A 210 -5.89 -1.66 0.27
CA GLU A 210 -7.35 -1.85 0.36
C GLU A 210 -7.88 -2.77 -0.73
N TYR A 211 -7.64 -2.46 -2.02
CA TYR A 211 -8.21 -3.30 -3.06
C TYR A 211 -7.60 -4.70 -3.11
N LYS A 212 -6.30 -4.85 -2.79
CA LYS A 212 -5.67 -6.18 -2.75
C LYS A 212 -6.12 -7.01 -1.55
N ALA A 213 -6.29 -6.39 -0.39
CA ALA A 213 -6.81 -7.02 0.80
C ALA A 213 -8.26 -7.49 0.59
N HIS A 214 -9.11 -6.61 0.07
CA HIS A 214 -10.48 -7.00 -0.29
C HIS A 214 -10.51 -8.13 -1.31
N ASP A 215 -9.60 -8.12 -2.30
CA ASP A 215 -9.45 -9.20 -3.29
C ASP A 215 -9.09 -10.55 -2.64
N ALA A 216 -8.33 -10.52 -1.56
CA ALA A 216 -7.99 -11.66 -0.72
C ALA A 216 -9.04 -11.97 0.37
N GLY A 217 -10.15 -11.21 0.45
CA GLY A 217 -11.19 -11.39 1.48
C GLY A 217 -10.81 -10.84 2.86
N ILE A 218 -9.80 -9.97 2.93
CA ILE A 218 -9.32 -9.37 4.18
C ILE A 218 -9.88 -7.96 4.35
N ASP A 219 -10.40 -7.63 5.55
CA ASP A 219 -10.84 -6.28 5.89
C ASP A 219 -9.68 -5.34 6.20
N VAL A 220 -9.87 -4.06 5.88
CA VAL A 220 -8.91 -2.99 6.16
C VAL A 220 -9.56 -1.93 7.02
N GLN A 221 -9.13 -1.79 8.26
CA GLN A 221 -9.65 -0.81 9.20
C GLN A 221 -8.77 0.41 9.32
N LEU A 222 -9.35 1.60 9.14
CA LEU A 222 -8.68 2.87 9.42
C LEU A 222 -8.81 3.25 10.89
N VAL A 223 -7.69 3.49 11.54
CA VAL A 223 -7.57 3.78 12.97
C VAL A 223 -7.04 5.19 13.17
N LYS A 224 -7.73 6.01 13.95
CA LYS A 224 -7.26 7.36 14.30
C LYS A 224 -5.94 7.30 15.06
N GLU A 225 -4.92 8.05 14.58
CA GLU A 225 -3.55 8.05 15.11
C GLU A 225 -3.32 8.97 16.32
N TYR A 226 -4.37 9.52 16.93
CA TYR A 226 -4.19 10.44 18.06
C TYR A 226 -3.33 9.80 19.16
N ASP A 227 -2.20 10.44 19.50
CA ASP A 227 -1.21 10.03 20.53
C ASP A 227 -0.61 8.62 20.40
N THR A 228 -0.79 7.90 19.27
CA THR A 228 -0.18 6.57 19.05
C THR A 228 1.34 6.60 19.10
N SER A 229 1.95 7.70 18.69
CA SER A 229 3.40 7.88 18.68
C SER A 229 4.00 8.29 20.02
N LYS A 230 3.17 8.78 20.97
CA LYS A 230 3.60 9.23 22.30
C LYS A 230 3.31 8.21 23.39
N THR A 231 2.31 7.37 23.19
CA THR A 231 1.89 6.36 24.16
C THR A 231 2.77 5.11 24.07
N CYS A 232 3.18 4.58 25.20
CA CYS A 232 3.91 3.32 25.27
C CYS A 232 3.00 2.13 24.90
N ASN A 233 3.43 1.31 23.96
CA ASN A 233 2.65 0.12 23.57
C ASN A 233 2.61 -0.95 24.67
N ARG A 234 3.47 -0.89 25.71
CA ARG A 234 3.51 -1.87 26.79
C ARG A 234 2.62 -1.49 27.98
N CYS A 235 2.78 -0.27 28.51
CA CYS A 235 2.11 0.16 29.74
C CYS A 235 1.09 1.29 29.55
N ALA A 236 0.91 1.79 28.32
CA ALA A 236 0.04 2.90 27.98
C ALA A 236 0.39 4.28 28.60
N CYS A 237 1.51 4.39 29.30
CA CYS A 237 2.01 5.68 29.81
C CYS A 237 2.62 6.53 28.69
N GLU A 238 2.78 7.81 28.94
CA GLU A 238 3.47 8.69 27.99
C GLU A 238 4.97 8.38 27.95
N GLY A 239 5.54 8.30 26.77
CA GLY A 239 6.96 8.06 26.55
C GLY A 239 7.64 9.21 25.86
N VAL A 240 8.97 9.12 25.75
CA VAL A 240 9.83 10.15 25.17
C VAL A 240 10.37 9.71 23.82
N ARG A 241 10.39 10.60 22.84
CA ARG A 241 11.03 10.43 21.54
C ARG A 241 12.16 11.43 21.40
N GLU A 242 13.35 11.08 21.84
CA GLU A 242 14.54 11.93 21.68
C GLU A 242 14.93 12.08 20.20
N THR A 243 14.72 11.03 19.41
CA THR A 243 14.98 11.02 17.97
C THR A 243 13.77 10.46 17.20
N GLN A 244 13.73 10.69 15.89
CA GLN A 244 12.65 10.14 15.04
C GLN A 244 12.57 8.61 15.00
N GLY A 245 13.57 7.90 15.47
CA GLY A 245 13.64 6.43 15.38
C GLY A 245 13.59 5.70 16.71
N ARG A 246 13.71 6.39 17.85
CA ARG A 246 13.80 5.79 19.17
C ARG A 246 12.66 6.27 20.06
N PHE A 247 12.06 5.34 20.75
CA PHE A 247 11.01 5.56 21.76
C PHE A 247 11.44 4.96 23.08
N GLU A 248 11.41 5.75 24.14
CA GLU A 248 11.71 5.33 25.49
C GLU A 248 10.52 5.58 26.42
N CYS A 249 10.20 4.61 27.24
CA CYS A 249 9.19 4.75 28.27
C CYS A 249 9.84 4.83 29.65
N PRO A 250 9.75 5.96 30.36
CA PRO A 250 10.35 6.10 31.68
C PRO A 250 9.69 5.22 32.74
N GLU A 251 8.40 4.87 32.57
CA GLU A 251 7.63 4.10 33.53
C GLU A 251 7.94 2.59 33.50
N CYS A 252 8.03 1.97 32.30
CA CYS A 252 8.24 0.53 32.18
C CYS A 252 9.60 0.15 31.60
N GLY A 253 10.47 1.11 31.31
CA GLY A 253 11.80 0.88 30.77
C GLY A 253 11.82 0.35 29.34
N LEU A 254 10.71 0.46 28.58
CA LEU A 254 10.69 0.08 27.17
C LEU A 254 11.58 1.02 26.37
N ASP A 255 12.55 0.45 25.67
CA ASP A 255 13.37 1.13 24.66
C ASP A 255 13.19 0.39 23.33
N ASP A 256 12.54 1.00 22.37
CA ASP A 256 12.17 0.34 21.11
C ASP A 256 12.13 1.35 19.94
N ASN A 257 11.94 0.85 18.74
CA ASN A 257 11.74 1.69 17.57
C ASN A 257 10.40 2.45 17.66
N ALA A 258 10.45 3.77 17.42
CA ALA A 258 9.28 4.64 17.56
C ALA A 258 8.16 4.32 16.56
N ASP A 259 8.51 3.96 15.30
CA ASP A 259 7.53 3.63 14.27
C ASP A 259 6.88 2.27 14.58
N LYS A 260 7.65 1.31 15.14
CA LYS A 260 7.10 0.05 15.66
C LYS A 260 6.15 0.27 16.84
N ASN A 261 6.52 1.14 17.79
CA ASN A 261 5.65 1.51 18.91
C ASN A 261 4.31 2.09 18.39
N GLY A 262 4.38 2.96 17.38
CA GLY A 262 3.20 3.54 16.71
C GLY A 262 2.32 2.46 16.08
N ALA A 263 2.90 1.58 15.28
CA ALA A 263 2.18 0.48 14.63
C ALA A 263 1.47 -0.43 15.65
N LEU A 264 2.15 -0.85 16.72
CA LEU A 264 1.54 -1.67 17.77
C LEU A 264 0.37 -0.97 18.48
N ASN A 265 0.45 0.34 18.68
CA ASN A 265 -0.66 1.12 19.24
C ASN A 265 -1.84 1.24 18.28
N ILE A 266 -1.61 1.35 16.97
CA ILE A 266 -2.64 1.29 15.93
C ILE A 266 -3.37 -0.05 16.01
N GLY A 267 -2.65 -1.15 16.06
CA GLY A 267 -3.23 -2.49 16.15
C GLY A 267 -4.07 -2.70 17.41
N LYS A 268 -3.59 -2.26 18.57
CA LYS A 268 -4.35 -2.33 19.83
C LYS A 268 -5.67 -1.53 19.76
N ARG A 269 -5.66 -0.39 19.09
CA ARG A 269 -6.88 0.40 18.88
C ARG A 269 -7.86 -0.25 17.91
N ALA A 270 -7.35 -0.95 16.90
CA ALA A 270 -8.19 -1.73 16.00
C ALA A 270 -8.93 -2.84 16.75
N LEU A 271 -8.25 -3.56 17.64
CA LEU A 271 -8.87 -4.55 18.52
C LEU A 271 -10.03 -3.98 19.33
N GLY A 272 -9.87 -2.80 19.92
CA GLY A 272 -10.92 -2.15 20.69
C GLY A 272 -12.13 -1.69 19.89
N LYS A 273 -12.05 -1.67 18.56
CA LYS A 273 -13.13 -1.30 17.64
C LYS A 273 -13.77 -2.49 16.95
N PHE A 274 -13.09 -3.64 16.93
CA PHE A 274 -13.59 -4.84 16.30
C PHE A 274 -14.75 -5.40 17.15
N SER A 275 -15.92 -5.55 16.54
CA SER A 275 -17.14 -5.97 17.23
C SER A 275 -17.17 -7.45 17.60
N LYS A 276 -16.30 -8.27 16.97
CA LYS A 276 -16.08 -9.68 17.30
C LYS A 276 -14.72 -9.84 17.97
N PRO A 277 -14.62 -10.64 19.04
CA PRO A 277 -13.32 -10.96 19.63
C PRO A 277 -12.48 -11.75 18.61
N LEU A 278 -11.19 -11.51 18.60
CA LEU A 278 -10.23 -12.39 17.91
C LEU A 278 -10.36 -13.79 18.50
N SER A 279 -10.04 -14.82 17.71
CA SER A 279 -9.95 -16.19 18.23
C SER A 279 -8.96 -16.24 19.41
N GLU A 280 -9.10 -17.25 20.29
CA GLU A 280 -8.24 -17.39 21.48
C GLU A 280 -6.73 -17.38 21.12
N ALA A 281 -6.37 -17.82 19.91
CA ALA A 281 -4.99 -17.76 19.42
C ALA A 281 -4.49 -16.31 19.25
N GLY A 282 -5.35 -15.38 18.84
CA GLY A 282 -5.05 -13.94 18.72
C GLY A 282 -5.01 -13.20 20.07
N ALA A 283 -5.59 -13.77 21.11
CA ALA A 283 -5.65 -13.16 22.44
C ALA A 283 -4.33 -13.27 23.24
N VAL A 284 -3.33 -14.03 22.78
CA VAL A 284 -2.02 -14.16 23.45
C VAL A 284 -1.15 -12.92 23.19
N LEU A 285 -1.59 -11.80 23.73
CA LEU A 285 -0.91 -10.50 23.60
C LEU A 285 0.35 -10.35 24.47
N ALA A 286 0.87 -11.38 25.07
CA ALA A 286 1.80 -11.27 26.19
C ALA A 286 3.10 -12.06 26.06
N GLN A 287 3.71 -12.14 24.89
CA GLN A 287 5.05 -12.71 24.81
C GLN A 287 6.05 -11.67 24.28
N PRO A 288 7.22 -11.50 24.92
CA PRO A 288 8.11 -10.38 24.67
C PRO A 288 9.18 -10.60 23.58
N GLU A 289 9.04 -11.58 22.72
CA GLU A 289 10.06 -11.79 21.67
C GLU A 289 9.77 -10.94 20.44
N THR A 290 10.63 -9.95 20.25
CA THR A 290 10.56 -9.00 19.15
C THR A 290 11.49 -9.44 18.04
N GLN A 291 10.93 -9.92 16.93
CA GLN A 291 11.69 -10.05 15.68
C GLN A 291 11.50 -8.78 14.86
N VAL A 292 12.59 -8.10 14.55
CA VAL A 292 12.59 -6.98 13.59
C VAL A 292 13.11 -7.52 12.27
N ILE A 293 12.26 -7.53 11.25
CA ILE A 293 12.63 -7.92 9.89
C ILE A 293 12.71 -6.66 9.05
N VAL A 294 13.91 -6.35 8.56
CA VAL A 294 14.11 -5.28 7.59
C VAL A 294 14.15 -5.92 6.21
N GLN A 295 13.08 -5.77 5.44
CA GLN A 295 13.11 -6.16 4.03
C GLN A 295 13.72 -5.04 3.20
N ARG A 296 14.75 -5.38 2.45
CA ARG A 296 15.25 -4.55 1.35
C ARG A 296 14.44 -4.88 0.11
N ASP A 297 13.92 -3.86 -0.53
CA ASP A 297 13.05 -3.98 -1.71
C ASP A 297 13.68 -4.73 -2.92
N ASP A 298 14.92 -5.19 -2.82
CA ASP A 298 15.70 -5.82 -3.90
C ASP A 298 16.02 -7.29 -3.67
N GLU A 299 15.73 -7.87 -2.50
CA GLU A 299 16.10 -9.26 -2.19
C GLU A 299 14.85 -10.16 -2.15
N PRO A 300 14.96 -11.40 -2.63
CA PRO A 300 13.93 -12.40 -2.38
C PRO A 300 13.75 -12.57 -0.87
N ALA A 301 12.55 -12.90 -0.43
CA ALA A 301 11.98 -12.86 0.92
C ALA A 301 12.74 -13.59 2.07
N ASN A 302 14.04 -13.87 1.94
CA ASN A 302 14.78 -14.78 2.84
C ASN A 302 15.86 -14.13 3.71
N LEU A 303 16.00 -12.80 3.77
CA LEU A 303 16.95 -12.18 4.70
C LEU A 303 16.22 -11.52 5.88
N SER A 304 15.96 -12.33 6.92
CA SER A 304 15.54 -11.87 8.23
C SER A 304 16.76 -11.59 9.10
N VAL A 305 16.93 -10.33 9.50
CA VAL A 305 17.86 -9.98 10.58
C VAL A 305 17.08 -9.92 11.87
N SER A 306 17.17 -10.97 12.67
CA SER A 306 16.64 -10.97 14.04
C SER A 306 17.62 -10.23 14.96
N VAL A 307 17.19 -9.10 15.50
CA VAL A 307 17.90 -8.47 16.63
C VAL A 307 17.21 -8.98 17.91
N GLY A 308 17.69 -10.09 18.41
CA GLY A 308 17.28 -10.59 19.72
C GLY A 308 17.91 -9.72 20.80
N SER A 309 17.11 -9.03 21.61
CA SER A 309 17.57 -8.55 22.90
C SER A 309 17.50 -9.73 23.87
N THR A 310 18.65 -10.29 24.21
CA THR A 310 18.77 -11.24 25.34
C THR A 310 18.42 -10.51 26.63
N PRO A 311 17.44 -10.96 27.40
CA PRO A 311 17.32 -10.52 28.77
C PRO A 311 18.50 -11.11 29.56
N SER A 312 19.31 -10.25 30.18
CA SER A 312 20.31 -10.66 31.18
C SER A 312 19.56 -11.31 32.33
N GLY A 313 19.48 -12.64 32.31
CA GLY A 313 19.03 -13.43 33.42
C GLY A 313 20.07 -13.38 34.53
N GLY A 314 19.84 -12.53 35.51
CA GLY A 314 20.53 -12.61 36.79
C GLY A 314 20.09 -13.86 37.52
N THR A 315 20.95 -14.86 37.60
CA THR A 315 20.81 -16.01 38.48
C THR A 315 20.86 -15.55 39.94
N PRO A 316 19.89 -15.84 40.80
CA PRO A 316 20.08 -15.67 42.24
C PRO A 316 21.03 -16.77 42.72
N ARG A 317 22.16 -16.33 43.29
CA ARG A 317 22.98 -17.25 44.11
C ARG A 317 22.31 -17.40 45.48
N LEU A 318 22.21 -18.64 45.89
CA LEU A 318 21.98 -19.05 47.25
C LEU A 318 22.98 -18.46 48.22
#